data_772572b9fc284c4522328a4d246b9151
#
_entry.id   772572b9fc284c4522328a4d246b9151
#
_cell.length_a   1.000
_cell.length_b   1.000
_cell.length_c   1.000
_cell.angle_alpha   90.00
_cell.angle_beta   90.00
_cell.angle_gamma   90.00
#
_symmetry.space_group_name_H-M   'P 1'
#
loop_
_entity.id
_entity.type
_entity.pdbx_description
1 polymer ?
#
loop_
_entity_poly.entity_id
_entity_poly.type
_entity_poly.pdbx_seq_one_letter_code
_entity_poly.pdbx_strand_id
1 'polypeptide(L)'
;PGANVRPSQHAGAVVTSYRSADGSGDLGGADGNAGFETTTTALWWLKAIDVNSPTAEGTIVAFGDSITDGTCATLDAHDRWEDVLSLRLGLDRAPRPMKPAKGRSMPVPPQIAYQRAVINEGIGGNTVTREGLNPPPDSPPGVDRVDRDVLSHHGVSHAIVFMGTNDIRRGATANSVTNGITNIVRRLKAKGVKPIGVTIIPRHNVPASGTNTGWDASKTKIRNDVNQWIRTKAGFDAVLDFDKVVRDPGNPDLISPAFNCGDGIHPSPIGYYQMGSSIDLSLFALR
;
A
#
# COMPACT_ATOMS: atom_id res chain seq x y z
N PRO A 1 -6.44 18.88 -21.83
CA PRO A 1 -5.31 19.60 -21.26
C PRO A 1 -4.48 20.22 -22.40
N GLY A 2 -3.91 21.42 -22.16
CA GLY A 2 -3.07 22.07 -23.15
C GLY A 2 -1.77 21.29 -23.41
N ALA A 3 -1.12 21.55 -24.54
CA ALA A 3 0.06 20.81 -25.01
C ALA A 3 1.24 20.72 -24.01
N ASN A 4 1.25 21.53 -22.96
CA ASN A 4 2.33 21.60 -21.98
C ASN A 4 1.97 20.98 -20.61
N VAL A 5 0.80 20.34 -20.48
CA VAL A 5 0.40 19.68 -19.23
C VAL A 5 0.73 18.21 -19.35
N ARG A 6 1.72 17.75 -18.59
CA ARG A 6 1.99 16.31 -18.46
C ARG A 6 0.90 15.67 -17.61
N PRO A 7 0.29 14.55 -18.05
CA PRO A 7 -0.66 13.81 -17.22
C PRO A 7 0.05 13.25 -15.99
N SER A 8 -0.64 13.22 -14.86
CA SER A 8 -0.23 12.32 -13.81
C SER A 8 -0.50 10.88 -14.28
N GLN A 9 0.46 10.00 -14.10
CA GLN A 9 0.41 8.64 -14.61
C GLN A 9 0.93 7.67 -13.55
N HIS A 10 0.20 6.58 -13.36
CA HIS A 10 0.67 5.38 -12.69
C HIS A 10 0.87 4.29 -13.76
N ALA A 11 2.11 4.09 -14.18
CA ALA A 11 2.42 3.26 -15.34
C ALA A 11 2.22 1.76 -15.10
N GLY A 12 2.36 1.29 -13.85
CA GLY A 12 2.28 -0.11 -13.45
C GLY A 12 1.14 -0.37 -12.46
N ALA A 13 -0.09 0.02 -12.78
CA ALA A 13 -1.22 -0.15 -11.86
C ALA A 13 -1.63 -1.60 -11.61
N VAL A 14 -1.09 -2.55 -12.38
CA VAL A 14 -1.37 -4.00 -12.29
C VAL A 14 -2.88 -4.32 -12.41
N VAL A 15 -3.60 -3.44 -13.10
CA VAL A 15 -5.02 -3.57 -13.42
C VAL A 15 -5.21 -3.21 -14.88
N THR A 16 -5.94 -4.04 -15.62
CA THR A 16 -6.29 -3.74 -17.01
C THR A 16 -7.24 -2.56 -17.07
N SER A 17 -6.82 -1.52 -17.73
CA SER A 17 -7.61 -0.34 -18.04
C SER A 17 -7.87 -0.26 -19.54
N TYR A 18 -8.94 0.41 -19.91
CA TYR A 18 -9.35 0.56 -21.30
C TYR A 18 -9.31 2.02 -21.70
N ARG A 19 -8.89 2.28 -22.93
CA ARG A 19 -8.89 3.63 -23.50
C ARG A 19 -9.46 3.65 -24.91
N SER A 20 -10.05 4.76 -25.27
CA SER A 20 -10.43 5.05 -26.64
C SER A 20 -9.22 5.50 -27.47
N ALA A 21 -9.35 5.43 -28.78
CA ALA A 21 -8.36 5.99 -29.69
C ALA A 21 -8.28 7.52 -29.54
N ASP A 22 -7.12 8.09 -29.87
CA ASP A 22 -6.95 9.55 -29.88
C ASP A 22 -7.92 10.17 -30.91
N GLY A 23 -8.60 11.22 -30.50
CA GLY A 23 -9.58 11.89 -31.33
C GLY A 23 -10.98 11.27 -31.36
N SER A 24 -11.27 10.27 -30.53
CA SER A 24 -12.62 9.64 -30.47
C SER A 24 -13.72 10.56 -29.91
N GLY A 25 -13.39 11.76 -29.47
CA GLY A 25 -14.34 12.66 -28.85
C GLY A 25 -14.63 12.31 -27.39
N ASP A 26 -15.74 12.85 -26.85
CA ASP A 26 -16.20 12.58 -25.48
C ASP A 26 -17.08 11.33 -25.44
N LEU A 27 -16.55 10.26 -24.87
CA LEU A 27 -17.25 9.00 -24.65
C LEU A 27 -17.68 8.81 -23.18
N GLY A 28 -17.48 9.81 -22.34
CA GLY A 28 -17.74 9.73 -20.90
C GLY A 28 -19.22 9.50 -20.52
N GLY A 29 -20.15 9.83 -21.42
CA GLY A 29 -21.58 9.59 -21.25
C GLY A 29 -22.11 8.37 -22.00
N ALA A 30 -21.26 7.57 -22.64
CA ALA A 30 -21.70 6.41 -23.41
C ALA A 30 -22.07 5.23 -22.48
N ASP A 31 -23.22 4.61 -22.75
CA ASP A 31 -23.60 3.37 -22.12
C ASP A 31 -22.84 2.20 -22.77
N GLY A 32 -21.97 1.55 -22.01
CA GLY A 32 -21.20 0.40 -22.46
C GLY A 32 -19.76 0.71 -22.82
N ASN A 33 -19.08 -0.23 -23.47
CA ASN A 33 -17.65 -0.20 -23.75
C ASN A 33 -17.29 0.07 -25.22
N ALA A 34 -18.25 0.41 -26.06
CA ALA A 34 -18.00 0.71 -27.47
C ALA A 34 -17.02 1.91 -27.60
N GLY A 35 -15.96 1.72 -28.38
CA GLY A 35 -14.90 2.71 -28.56
C GLY A 35 -13.75 2.64 -27.55
N PHE A 36 -13.81 1.75 -26.55
CA PHE A 36 -12.72 1.50 -25.58
C PHE A 36 -12.03 0.17 -25.91
N GLU A 37 -11.35 0.12 -27.06
CA GLU A 37 -10.79 -1.12 -27.61
C GLU A 37 -9.32 -1.35 -27.25
N THR A 38 -8.61 -0.29 -26.83
CA THR A 38 -7.20 -0.39 -26.47
C THR A 38 -7.04 -0.66 -24.98
N THR A 39 -6.32 -1.71 -24.64
CA THR A 39 -6.00 -2.02 -23.24
C THR A 39 -4.67 -1.40 -22.81
N THR A 40 -4.54 -1.13 -21.53
CA THR A 40 -3.33 -0.63 -20.89
C THR A 40 -3.33 -1.02 -19.41
N THR A 41 -2.13 -1.10 -18.80
CA THR A 41 -1.98 -1.24 -17.35
C THR A 41 -1.66 0.08 -16.67
N ALA A 42 -1.69 1.19 -17.39
CA ALA A 42 -1.46 2.52 -16.84
C ALA A 42 -2.77 3.23 -16.54
N LEU A 43 -2.80 3.96 -15.44
CA LEU A 43 -3.87 4.90 -15.10
C LEU A 43 -3.37 6.33 -15.30
N TRP A 44 -4.22 7.20 -15.85
CA TRP A 44 -3.92 8.62 -16.04
C TRP A 44 -4.96 9.47 -15.32
N TRP A 45 -4.49 10.50 -14.61
CA TRP A 45 -5.28 11.52 -13.91
C TRP A 45 -6.22 11.02 -12.80
N LEU A 46 -6.60 9.75 -12.81
CA LEU A 46 -7.47 9.21 -11.74
C LEU A 46 -6.65 9.06 -10.46
N LYS A 47 -7.08 9.73 -9.40
CA LYS A 47 -6.49 9.62 -8.07
C LYS A 47 -7.35 8.74 -7.16
N ALA A 48 -8.63 9.04 -7.06
CA ALA A 48 -9.57 8.32 -6.21
C ALA A 48 -11.00 8.52 -6.73
N ILE A 49 -11.89 7.62 -6.33
CA ILE A 49 -13.33 7.76 -6.50
C ILE A 49 -13.93 7.85 -5.10
N ASP A 50 -14.48 9.00 -4.75
CA ASP A 50 -15.19 9.18 -3.49
C ASP A 50 -16.66 8.75 -3.64
N VAL A 51 -17.15 8.01 -2.66
CA VAL A 51 -18.54 7.59 -2.60
C VAL A 51 -19.17 8.10 -1.32
N ASN A 52 -20.41 8.61 -1.42
CA ASN A 52 -21.20 8.95 -0.27
C ASN A 52 -22.00 7.73 0.17
N SER A 53 -21.64 7.15 1.29
CA SER A 53 -22.31 6.00 1.85
C SER A 53 -22.67 6.26 3.32
N PRO A 54 -23.94 6.12 3.72
CA PRO A 54 -24.35 6.29 5.12
C PRO A 54 -23.77 5.21 6.05
N THR A 55 -23.23 4.14 5.49
CA THR A 55 -22.67 3.01 6.22
C THR A 55 -21.13 2.98 6.21
N ALA A 56 -20.48 3.96 5.57
CA ALA A 56 -19.03 4.04 5.52
C ALA A 56 -18.45 4.40 6.90
N GLU A 57 -17.49 3.59 7.37
CA GLU A 57 -16.79 3.81 8.65
C GLU A 57 -15.48 4.59 8.49
N GLY A 58 -15.18 5.05 7.30
CA GLY A 58 -13.98 5.80 6.98
C GLY A 58 -13.03 5.09 6.03
N THR A 59 -11.90 5.73 5.80
CA THR A 59 -10.88 5.31 4.84
C THR A 59 -9.60 4.92 5.55
N ILE A 60 -8.99 3.83 5.12
CA ILE A 60 -7.63 3.40 5.48
C ILE A 60 -6.73 3.71 4.28
N VAL A 61 -5.67 4.46 4.47
CA VAL A 61 -4.71 4.76 3.41
C VAL A 61 -3.44 3.93 3.62
N ALA A 62 -3.10 3.08 2.66
CA ALA A 62 -1.83 2.39 2.59
C ALA A 62 -0.81 3.32 1.92
N PHE A 63 0.10 3.88 2.72
CA PHE A 63 1.07 4.88 2.31
C PHE A 63 2.47 4.28 2.28
N GLY A 64 3.03 4.07 1.09
CA GLY A 64 4.24 3.28 0.97
C GLY A 64 5.04 3.46 -0.31
N ASP A 65 5.93 2.52 -0.54
CA ASP A 65 6.80 2.42 -1.71
C ASP A 65 6.32 1.33 -2.70
N SER A 66 7.24 0.72 -3.44
CA SER A 66 6.92 -0.33 -4.43
C SER A 66 6.24 -1.57 -3.84
N ILE A 67 6.43 -1.84 -2.54
CA ILE A 67 5.82 -3.00 -1.88
C ILE A 67 4.33 -2.73 -1.62
N THR A 68 3.96 -1.50 -1.34
CA THR A 68 2.57 -1.06 -1.26
C THR A 68 1.98 -0.84 -2.66
N ASP A 69 2.73 -0.27 -3.59
CA ASP A 69 2.34 -0.15 -5.01
C ASP A 69 1.98 -1.51 -5.63
N GLY A 70 2.62 -2.59 -5.19
CA GLY A 70 2.31 -3.96 -5.58
C GLY A 70 3.23 -4.51 -6.65
N THR A 71 4.51 -4.12 -6.65
CA THR A 71 5.51 -4.75 -7.52
C THR A 71 5.50 -6.26 -7.33
N CYS A 72 5.43 -7.02 -8.43
CA CYS A 72 5.26 -8.48 -8.49
C CYS A 72 3.84 -9.00 -8.16
N ALA A 73 2.86 -8.14 -7.96
CA ALA A 73 1.46 -8.58 -7.94
C ALA A 73 1.02 -9.07 -9.32
N THR A 74 0.01 -9.93 -9.36
CA THR A 74 -0.49 -10.51 -10.60
C THR A 74 -1.49 -9.56 -11.27
N LEU A 75 -1.34 -9.35 -12.57
CA LEU A 75 -2.27 -8.53 -13.34
C LEU A 75 -3.72 -8.99 -13.13
N ASP A 76 -4.58 -8.06 -12.78
CA ASP A 76 -6.03 -8.24 -12.55
C ASP A 76 -6.41 -9.20 -11.40
N ALA A 77 -5.44 -9.69 -10.60
CA ALA A 77 -5.74 -10.63 -9.53
C ALA A 77 -6.11 -9.97 -8.19
N HIS A 78 -5.85 -8.68 -8.02
CA HIS A 78 -6.08 -7.98 -6.75
C HIS A 78 -5.47 -8.72 -5.56
N ASP A 79 -4.19 -9.03 -5.66
CA ASP A 79 -3.45 -9.88 -4.72
C ASP A 79 -2.36 -9.14 -3.94
N ARG A 80 -2.43 -7.80 -3.88
CA ARG A 80 -1.60 -6.98 -2.99
C ARG A 80 -2.02 -7.19 -1.53
N TRP A 81 -1.16 -6.84 -0.58
CA TRP A 81 -1.49 -6.98 0.84
C TRP A 81 -2.70 -6.12 1.27
N GLU A 82 -2.89 -4.94 0.70
CA GLU A 82 -4.04 -4.08 0.96
C GLU A 82 -5.32 -4.55 0.25
N ASP A 83 -5.23 -5.24 -0.88
CA ASP A 83 -6.37 -5.90 -1.51
C ASP A 83 -6.90 -7.02 -0.61
N VAL A 84 -6.00 -7.82 -0.03
CA VAL A 84 -6.32 -8.85 0.96
C VAL A 84 -6.94 -8.24 2.21
N LEU A 85 -6.40 -7.13 2.72
CA LEU A 85 -6.98 -6.39 3.84
C LEU A 85 -8.40 -5.92 3.51
N SER A 86 -8.60 -5.32 2.35
CA SER A 86 -9.91 -4.82 1.89
C SER A 86 -10.95 -5.95 1.80
N LEU A 87 -10.57 -7.08 1.21
CA LEU A 87 -11.42 -8.27 1.14
C LEU A 87 -11.80 -8.78 2.53
N ARG A 88 -10.85 -8.90 3.44
CA ARG A 88 -11.08 -9.38 4.81
C ARG A 88 -11.99 -8.44 5.60
N LEU A 89 -11.81 -7.12 5.48
CA LEU A 89 -12.69 -6.14 6.12
C LEU A 89 -14.13 -6.26 5.61
N GLY A 90 -14.33 -6.53 4.31
CA GLY A 90 -15.65 -6.77 3.73
C GLY A 90 -16.28 -8.07 4.22
N LEU A 91 -15.51 -9.15 4.32
CA LEU A 91 -15.99 -10.48 4.74
C LEU A 91 -16.25 -10.58 6.24
N ASP A 92 -15.42 -9.96 7.07
CA ASP A 92 -15.55 -10.02 8.54
C ASP A 92 -16.88 -9.42 9.04
N ARG A 93 -17.41 -8.49 8.29
CA ARG A 93 -18.64 -7.77 8.63
C ARG A 93 -19.87 -8.17 7.82
N ALA A 94 -19.71 -9.12 6.92
CA ALA A 94 -20.85 -9.68 6.22
C ALA A 94 -21.81 -10.32 7.25
N PRO A 95 -23.13 -10.03 7.22
CA PRO A 95 -24.08 -10.68 8.10
C PRO A 95 -23.95 -12.18 7.95
N ARG A 96 -23.69 -12.88 9.05
CA ARG A 96 -23.74 -14.36 9.03
C ARG A 96 -25.13 -14.76 8.53
N PRO A 97 -25.25 -15.68 7.56
CA PRO A 97 -26.54 -16.13 7.09
C PRO A 97 -27.34 -16.65 8.29
N MET A 98 -28.41 -15.96 8.64
CA MET A 98 -29.33 -16.44 9.66
C MET A 98 -29.89 -17.76 9.14
N LYS A 99 -29.85 -18.84 9.96
CA LYS A 99 -30.54 -20.07 9.64
C LYS A 99 -31.99 -19.72 9.28
N PRO A 100 -32.51 -20.13 8.11
CA PRO A 100 -33.87 -19.79 7.75
C PRO A 100 -34.80 -20.36 8.82
N ALA A 101 -35.64 -19.51 9.38
CA ALA A 101 -36.75 -19.96 10.19
C ALA A 101 -37.61 -20.87 9.31
N LYS A 102 -38.01 -22.05 9.81
CA LYS A 102 -38.87 -23.00 9.08
C LYS A 102 -40.00 -22.25 8.39
N GLY A 103 -40.04 -22.27 7.06
CA GLY A 103 -41.17 -21.81 6.26
C GLY A 103 -41.03 -20.48 5.51
N ARG A 104 -39.85 -19.83 5.45
CA ARG A 104 -39.63 -18.64 4.60
C ARG A 104 -38.38 -18.81 3.77
N SER A 105 -38.55 -19.05 2.48
CA SER A 105 -37.50 -18.97 1.47
C SER A 105 -37.47 -17.56 0.88
N MET A 106 -36.73 -16.68 1.51
CA MET A 106 -36.20 -15.45 0.85
C MET A 106 -34.74 -15.32 1.26
N PRO A 107 -33.79 -15.34 0.33
CA PRO A 107 -32.46 -14.88 0.63
C PRO A 107 -32.60 -13.38 0.92
N VAL A 108 -32.40 -13.00 2.16
CA VAL A 108 -32.12 -11.60 2.49
C VAL A 108 -30.80 -11.30 1.79
N PRO A 109 -30.76 -10.33 0.84
CA PRO A 109 -29.48 -9.93 0.24
C PRO A 109 -28.54 -9.60 1.40
N PRO A 110 -27.26 -9.98 1.32
CA PRO A 110 -26.30 -9.64 2.34
C PRO A 110 -26.36 -8.11 2.50
N GLN A 111 -26.83 -7.65 3.64
CA GLN A 111 -26.70 -6.24 3.98
C GLN A 111 -25.18 -6.03 4.04
N ILE A 112 -24.64 -5.25 3.11
CA ILE A 112 -23.26 -4.84 3.12
C ILE A 112 -23.08 -4.01 4.39
N ALA A 113 -22.65 -4.68 5.46
CA ALA A 113 -22.36 -4.00 6.71
C ALA A 113 -21.12 -3.11 6.49
N TYR A 114 -21.14 -1.96 7.05
CA TYR A 114 -20.13 -0.94 7.20
C TYR A 114 -18.75 -1.31 6.67
N GLN A 115 -18.43 -0.83 5.47
CA GLN A 115 -17.13 -1.08 4.85
C GLN A 115 -16.21 0.11 5.05
N ARG A 116 -14.96 -0.17 5.37
CA ARG A 116 -13.89 0.81 5.25
C ARG A 116 -13.28 0.71 3.86
N ALA A 117 -13.13 1.83 3.20
CA ALA A 117 -12.33 1.89 1.99
C ALA A 117 -10.85 1.66 2.33
N VAL A 118 -10.14 0.93 1.48
CA VAL A 118 -8.68 0.83 1.53
C VAL A 118 -8.14 1.46 0.26
N ILE A 119 -7.31 2.50 0.41
CA ILE A 119 -6.70 3.24 -0.70
C ILE A 119 -5.22 2.91 -0.73
N ASN A 120 -4.70 2.59 -1.92
CA ASN A 120 -3.29 2.39 -2.17
C ASN A 120 -2.64 3.70 -2.64
N GLU A 121 -1.72 4.22 -1.85
CA GLU A 121 -0.86 5.37 -2.16
C GLU A 121 0.63 4.92 -2.14
N GLY A 122 0.91 3.75 -2.69
CA GLY A 122 2.25 3.26 -2.97
C GLY A 122 2.83 3.94 -4.20
N ILE A 123 4.13 4.21 -4.17
CA ILE A 123 4.88 4.71 -5.32
C ILE A 123 6.19 3.92 -5.45
N GLY A 124 6.40 3.28 -6.59
CA GLY A 124 7.63 2.53 -6.85
C GLY A 124 8.90 3.35 -6.59
N GLY A 125 9.86 2.79 -5.83
CA GLY A 125 11.12 3.47 -5.50
C GLY A 125 11.03 4.62 -4.52
N ASN A 126 9.85 4.92 -3.95
CA ASN A 126 9.63 6.05 -3.05
C ASN A 126 10.44 5.94 -1.76
N THR A 127 10.77 7.09 -1.19
CA THR A 127 11.52 7.25 0.05
C THR A 127 10.71 7.99 1.11
N VAL A 128 11.09 7.87 2.36
CA VAL A 128 10.54 8.67 3.47
C VAL A 128 11.02 10.11 3.37
N THR A 129 12.32 10.30 3.13
CA THR A 129 13.00 11.59 3.09
C THR A 129 13.82 11.74 1.80
N ARG A 130 14.36 12.93 1.55
CA ARG A 130 15.35 13.20 0.50
C ARG A 130 16.74 13.45 1.06
N GLU A 131 16.87 13.64 2.36
CA GLU A 131 18.10 14.05 3.01
C GLU A 131 19.12 12.92 3.02
N GLY A 132 20.34 13.23 2.54
CA GLY A 132 21.45 12.29 2.51
C GLY A 132 21.34 11.15 1.51
N LEU A 133 20.40 11.22 0.57
CA LEU A 133 20.17 10.17 -0.43
C LEU A 133 20.99 10.38 -1.69
N ASN A 134 21.63 9.31 -2.16
CA ASN A 134 22.39 9.27 -3.40
C ASN A 134 22.11 7.96 -4.18
N PRO A 135 21.54 8.02 -5.39
CA PRO A 135 20.97 9.20 -6.02
C PRO A 135 19.72 9.72 -5.28
N PRO A 136 19.31 10.98 -5.50
CA PRO A 136 18.07 11.50 -4.93
C PRO A 136 16.86 10.73 -5.44
N PRO A 137 15.71 10.76 -4.74
CA PRO A 137 14.51 10.08 -5.20
C PRO A 137 13.91 10.74 -6.45
N ASP A 138 13.34 9.93 -7.34
CA ASP A 138 12.71 10.38 -8.58
C ASP A 138 11.29 10.94 -8.36
N SER A 139 10.68 10.62 -7.21
CA SER A 139 9.35 11.06 -6.79
C SER A 139 9.42 11.85 -5.48
N PRO A 140 8.42 12.72 -5.18
CA PRO A 140 8.35 13.40 -3.89
C PRO A 140 8.39 12.39 -2.74
N PRO A 141 9.29 12.56 -1.75
CA PRO A 141 9.38 11.65 -0.62
C PRO A 141 8.14 11.73 0.28
N GLY A 142 7.96 10.73 1.13
CA GLY A 142 6.80 10.61 2.01
C GLY A 142 6.53 11.87 2.83
N VAL A 143 7.57 12.52 3.36
CA VAL A 143 7.44 13.78 4.13
C VAL A 143 6.85 14.93 3.31
N ASP A 144 7.03 14.94 2.00
CA ASP A 144 6.52 16.01 1.13
C ASP A 144 5.14 15.70 0.56
N ARG A 145 4.76 14.41 0.45
CA ARG A 145 3.53 14.00 -0.21
C ARG A 145 2.41 13.56 0.75
N VAL A 146 2.67 13.41 2.05
CA VAL A 146 1.68 12.93 3.01
C VAL A 146 0.41 13.80 3.06
N ASP A 147 0.50 15.10 2.86
CA ASP A 147 -0.69 15.97 2.83
C ASP A 147 -1.52 15.71 1.58
N ARG A 148 -0.87 15.58 0.41
CA ARG A 148 -1.54 15.34 -0.87
C ARG A 148 -2.13 13.93 -0.94
N ASP A 149 -1.35 12.92 -0.49
CA ASP A 149 -1.68 11.52 -0.77
C ASP A 149 -2.38 10.82 0.39
N VAL A 150 -2.36 11.40 1.59
CA VAL A 150 -3.08 10.84 2.73
C VAL A 150 -4.14 11.82 3.25
N LEU A 151 -3.72 13.02 3.63
CA LEU A 151 -4.60 13.94 4.36
C LEU A 151 -5.64 14.66 3.48
N SER A 152 -5.49 14.62 2.15
CA SER A 152 -6.47 15.20 1.21
C SER A 152 -7.60 14.25 0.84
N HIS A 153 -7.52 12.96 1.19
CA HIS A 153 -8.64 12.05 1.01
C HIS A 153 -9.75 12.29 2.02
N HIS A 154 -10.98 11.98 1.65
CA HIS A 154 -12.13 12.13 2.53
C HIS A 154 -12.24 10.98 3.52
N GLY A 155 -12.65 11.29 4.75
CA GLY A 155 -12.95 10.30 5.78
C GLY A 155 -11.79 9.45 6.24
N VAL A 156 -10.54 9.91 6.10
CA VAL A 156 -9.36 9.15 6.52
C VAL A 156 -9.37 8.94 8.02
N SER A 157 -9.43 7.70 8.43
CA SER A 157 -9.40 7.28 9.85
C SER A 157 -8.04 6.71 10.26
N HIS A 158 -7.38 6.00 9.33
CA HIS A 158 -6.10 5.33 9.57
C HIS A 158 -5.16 5.54 8.38
N ALA A 159 -3.87 5.59 8.66
CA ALA A 159 -2.81 5.55 7.65
C ALA A 159 -1.78 4.48 8.02
N ILE A 160 -1.58 3.51 7.14
CA ILE A 160 -0.58 2.45 7.30
C ILE A 160 0.68 2.94 6.59
N VAL A 161 1.75 3.22 7.34
CA VAL A 161 3.00 3.78 6.82
C VAL A 161 4.02 2.67 6.62
N PHE A 162 4.31 2.36 5.36
CA PHE A 162 5.21 1.27 4.97
C PHE A 162 6.25 1.72 3.97
N MET A 163 7.36 2.25 4.43
CA MET A 163 8.47 2.75 3.61
C MET A 163 9.78 2.83 4.39
N GLY A 164 10.88 3.08 3.69
CA GLY A 164 12.22 3.24 4.27
C GLY A 164 13.28 2.35 3.65
N THR A 165 12.91 1.27 2.95
CA THR A 165 13.89 0.39 2.29
C THR A 165 14.68 1.11 1.21
N ASN A 166 14.06 2.03 0.48
CA ASN A 166 14.72 2.80 -0.58
C ASN A 166 15.63 3.88 -0.03
N ASP A 167 15.28 4.48 1.11
CA ASP A 167 16.14 5.41 1.84
C ASP A 167 17.45 4.72 2.22
N ILE A 168 17.36 3.58 2.90
CA ILE A 168 18.52 2.80 3.35
C ILE A 168 19.38 2.37 2.16
N ARG A 169 18.77 1.89 1.08
CA ARG A 169 19.49 1.52 -0.14
C ARG A 169 20.29 2.70 -0.69
N ARG A 170 19.73 3.91 -0.66
CA ARG A 170 20.33 5.15 -1.18
C ARG A 170 21.28 5.83 -0.17
N GLY A 171 21.57 5.18 0.96
CA GLY A 171 22.58 5.63 1.93
C GLY A 171 22.05 6.41 3.12
N ALA A 172 20.74 6.46 3.34
CA ALA A 172 20.18 7.09 4.53
C ALA A 172 20.67 6.41 5.82
N THR A 173 20.90 7.22 6.85
CA THR A 173 21.13 6.72 8.20
C THR A 173 19.82 6.30 8.86
N ALA A 174 19.89 5.48 9.93
CA ALA A 174 18.72 5.15 10.73
C ALA A 174 18.02 6.42 11.25
N ASN A 175 18.78 7.41 11.72
CA ASN A 175 18.24 8.69 12.21
C ASN A 175 17.48 9.46 11.13
N SER A 176 17.99 9.50 9.91
CA SER A 176 17.33 10.17 8.78
C SER A 176 15.94 9.56 8.53
N VAL A 177 15.86 8.22 8.45
CA VAL A 177 14.61 7.50 8.24
C VAL A 177 13.64 7.71 9.42
N THR A 178 14.11 7.53 10.66
CA THR A 178 13.24 7.66 11.84
C THR A 178 12.73 9.09 12.05
N ASN A 179 13.53 10.11 11.75
CA ASN A 179 13.10 11.52 11.79
C ASN A 179 12.01 11.80 10.74
N GLY A 180 12.18 11.30 9.53
CA GLY A 180 11.18 11.42 8.47
C GLY A 180 9.86 10.73 8.85
N ILE A 181 9.91 9.50 9.36
CA ILE A 181 8.73 8.79 9.86
C ILE A 181 8.07 9.56 11.01
N THR A 182 8.85 10.08 11.97
CA THR A 182 8.34 10.90 13.08
C THR A 182 7.58 12.13 12.57
N ASN A 183 8.09 12.79 11.53
CA ASN A 183 7.41 13.93 10.91
C ASN A 183 6.03 13.51 10.35
N ILE A 184 5.98 12.40 9.61
CA ILE A 184 4.74 11.86 9.05
C ILE A 184 3.76 11.53 10.17
N VAL A 185 4.17 10.76 11.18
CA VAL A 185 3.33 10.36 12.34
C VAL A 185 2.73 11.59 13.04
N ARG A 186 3.56 12.60 13.30
CA ARG A 186 3.11 13.85 13.94
C ARG A 186 2.03 14.55 13.11
N ARG A 187 2.18 14.62 11.80
CA ARG A 187 1.21 15.27 10.88
C ARG A 187 -0.10 14.51 10.81
N LEU A 188 -0.05 13.18 10.75
CA LEU A 188 -1.22 12.31 10.78
C LEU A 188 -2.01 12.51 12.09
N LYS A 189 -1.34 12.42 13.23
CA LYS A 189 -1.96 12.63 14.55
C LYS A 189 -2.56 14.02 14.72
N ALA A 190 -1.91 15.06 14.21
CA ALA A 190 -2.42 16.42 14.25
C ALA A 190 -3.75 16.60 13.48
N LYS A 191 -4.06 15.68 12.58
CA LYS A 191 -5.31 15.63 11.82
C LYS A 191 -6.31 14.56 12.31
N GLY A 192 -6.02 13.93 13.46
CA GLY A 192 -6.87 12.89 14.03
C GLY A 192 -6.79 11.54 13.29
N VAL A 193 -5.85 11.38 12.37
CA VAL A 193 -5.62 10.12 11.67
C VAL A 193 -4.74 9.22 12.53
N LYS A 194 -5.15 7.98 12.74
CA LYS A 194 -4.39 6.97 13.50
C LYS A 194 -3.26 6.39 12.64
N PRO A 195 -1.98 6.65 12.95
CA PRO A 195 -0.88 6.08 12.21
C PRO A 195 -0.60 4.64 12.67
N ILE A 196 -0.52 3.72 11.71
CA ILE A 196 -0.10 2.34 11.91
C ILE A 196 1.26 2.16 11.22
N GLY A 197 2.27 1.76 11.98
CA GLY A 197 3.61 1.52 11.45
C GLY A 197 3.77 0.12 10.89
N VAL A 198 4.61 0.01 9.86
CA VAL A 198 4.99 -1.30 9.32
C VAL A 198 6.49 -1.46 9.40
N THR A 199 6.97 -2.61 9.87
CA THR A 199 8.39 -2.92 9.85
C THR A 199 8.88 -3.16 8.43
N ILE A 200 10.07 -2.62 8.10
CA ILE A 200 10.72 -2.81 6.80
C ILE A 200 11.08 -4.29 6.64
N ILE A 201 10.54 -4.94 5.62
CA ILE A 201 10.77 -6.37 5.35
C ILE A 201 12.24 -6.63 5.01
N PRO A 202 12.72 -7.89 5.13
CA PRO A 202 14.08 -8.25 4.78
C PRO A 202 14.40 -7.91 3.33
N ARG A 203 15.68 -7.69 3.05
CA ARG A 203 16.17 -7.43 1.72
C ARG A 203 17.41 -8.26 1.47
N HIS A 204 17.41 -8.97 0.36
CA HIS A 204 18.50 -9.85 -0.03
C HIS A 204 19.84 -9.11 -0.11
N ASN A 205 20.87 -9.57 0.60
CA ASN A 205 22.17 -8.93 0.72
C ASN A 205 23.33 -9.73 0.08
N VAL A 206 23.05 -10.74 -0.72
CA VAL A 206 24.05 -11.42 -1.54
C VAL A 206 24.24 -10.69 -2.88
N PRO A 207 25.29 -10.99 -3.65
CA PRO A 207 25.50 -10.35 -4.94
C PRO A 207 24.22 -10.34 -5.74
N ALA A 208 23.59 -9.20 -5.76
CA ALA A 208 22.27 -9.05 -6.31
C ALA A 208 22.39 -8.52 -7.73
N SER A 209 21.51 -8.96 -8.57
CA SER A 209 21.31 -8.41 -9.91
C SER A 209 20.21 -7.35 -9.89
N GLY A 210 20.21 -6.49 -10.89
CA GLY A 210 19.12 -5.54 -11.10
C GLY A 210 18.91 -4.55 -9.94
N THR A 211 17.69 -4.46 -9.46
CA THR A 211 17.25 -3.43 -8.50
C THR A 211 17.79 -3.62 -7.08
N ASN A 212 18.28 -4.81 -6.74
CA ASN A 212 18.83 -5.08 -5.40
C ASN A 212 20.34 -4.78 -5.26
N THR A 213 20.96 -4.21 -6.27
CA THR A 213 22.36 -3.77 -6.18
C THR A 213 22.57 -2.75 -5.09
N GLY A 214 23.71 -2.83 -4.40
CA GLY A 214 24.11 -1.87 -3.39
C GLY A 214 23.52 -2.11 -2.00
N TRP A 215 22.90 -3.27 -1.72
CA TRP A 215 22.55 -3.68 -0.36
C TRP A 215 23.65 -4.56 0.24
N ASP A 216 24.02 -4.27 1.48
CA ASP A 216 25.07 -4.95 2.23
C ASP A 216 24.68 -5.14 3.71
N ALA A 217 25.58 -5.75 4.49
CA ALA A 217 25.36 -6.02 5.91
C ALA A 217 25.18 -4.72 6.74
N SER A 218 25.81 -3.62 6.34
CA SER A 218 25.67 -2.33 7.04
C SER A 218 24.24 -1.78 6.88
N LYS A 219 23.66 -1.92 5.70
CA LYS A 219 22.27 -1.53 5.41
C LYS A 219 21.27 -2.46 6.11
N THR A 220 21.58 -3.74 6.18
CA THR A 220 20.79 -4.69 6.99
C THR A 220 20.77 -4.27 8.46
N LYS A 221 21.92 -3.86 9.02
CA LYS A 221 21.97 -3.32 10.38
C LYS A 221 21.11 -2.07 10.53
N ILE A 222 21.19 -1.12 9.61
CA ILE A 222 20.34 0.10 9.62
C ILE A 222 18.86 -0.28 9.60
N ARG A 223 18.45 -1.22 8.73
CA ARG A 223 17.07 -1.73 8.69
C ARG A 223 16.64 -2.31 10.05
N ASN A 224 17.50 -3.12 10.67
CA ASN A 224 17.20 -3.74 11.94
C ASN A 224 17.05 -2.70 13.07
N ASP A 225 17.92 -1.68 13.08
CA ASP A 225 17.84 -0.56 14.03
C ASP A 225 16.53 0.25 13.83
N VAL A 226 16.15 0.55 12.58
CA VAL A 226 14.89 1.23 12.25
C VAL A 226 13.69 0.36 12.66
N ASN A 227 13.70 -0.93 12.37
CA ASN A 227 12.63 -1.85 12.76
C ASN A 227 12.47 -1.96 14.28
N GLN A 228 13.58 -2.00 15.01
CA GLN A 228 13.52 -1.97 16.47
C GLN A 228 12.88 -0.68 16.97
N TRP A 229 13.23 0.45 16.38
CA TRP A 229 12.63 1.74 16.71
C TRP A 229 11.13 1.80 16.33
N ILE A 230 10.72 1.28 15.16
CA ILE A 230 9.32 1.18 14.76
C ILE A 230 8.51 0.40 15.80
N ARG A 231 9.04 -0.73 16.26
CA ARG A 231 8.36 -1.59 17.25
C ARG A 231 8.19 -0.95 18.62
N THR A 232 9.06 -0.01 19.00
CA THR A 232 9.16 0.40 20.42
C THR A 232 9.04 1.89 20.68
N LYS A 233 9.36 2.76 19.71
CA LYS A 233 9.56 4.20 19.96
C LYS A 233 8.91 5.14 18.94
N ALA A 234 8.45 4.64 17.80
CA ALA A 234 7.99 5.47 16.69
C ALA A 234 6.70 6.26 16.96
N GLY A 235 6.00 5.95 18.04
CA GLY A 235 4.76 6.64 18.41
C GLY A 235 3.57 6.31 17.51
N PHE A 236 3.62 5.19 16.79
CA PHE A 236 2.47 4.61 16.10
C PHE A 236 1.41 4.13 17.09
N ASP A 237 0.15 4.13 16.66
CA ASP A 237 -0.95 3.59 17.48
C ASP A 237 -0.99 2.06 17.46
N ALA A 238 -0.45 1.46 16.40
CA ALA A 238 -0.21 0.02 16.26
C ALA A 238 0.96 -0.23 15.30
N VAL A 239 1.48 -1.46 15.31
CA VAL A 239 2.56 -1.90 14.42
C VAL A 239 2.20 -3.22 13.75
N LEU A 240 2.31 -3.27 12.42
CA LEU A 240 2.26 -4.48 11.62
C LEU A 240 3.69 -4.99 11.41
N ASP A 241 4.00 -6.16 11.95
CA ASP A 241 5.36 -6.70 11.92
C ASP A 241 5.58 -7.58 10.67
N PHE A 242 5.49 -6.96 9.48
CA PHE A 242 5.67 -7.67 8.21
C PHE A 242 7.07 -8.26 8.04
N ASP A 243 8.08 -7.69 8.68
CA ASP A 243 9.42 -8.29 8.77
C ASP A 243 9.34 -9.73 9.33
N LYS A 244 8.59 -9.95 10.42
CA LYS A 244 8.42 -11.30 10.98
C LYS A 244 7.56 -12.21 10.11
N VAL A 245 6.63 -11.65 9.36
CA VAL A 245 5.70 -12.43 8.54
C VAL A 245 6.39 -13.06 7.34
N VAL A 246 7.28 -12.32 6.67
CA VAL A 246 7.85 -12.77 5.40
C VAL A 246 9.32 -13.19 5.46
N ARG A 247 9.99 -13.02 6.59
CA ARG A 247 11.42 -13.38 6.69
C ARG A 247 11.63 -14.88 6.66
N ASP A 248 12.78 -15.28 6.18
CA ASP A 248 13.23 -16.66 6.23
C ASP A 248 13.52 -17.07 7.68
N PRO A 249 12.97 -18.19 8.20
CA PRO A 249 13.21 -18.62 9.57
C PRO A 249 14.66 -19.05 9.83
N GLY A 250 15.39 -19.49 8.80
CA GLY A 250 16.78 -19.87 8.89
C GLY A 250 17.75 -18.70 8.77
N ASN A 251 17.33 -17.62 8.09
CA ASN A 251 18.11 -16.39 7.95
C ASN A 251 17.17 -15.16 7.93
N PRO A 252 16.94 -14.52 9.09
CA PRO A 252 15.96 -13.44 9.20
C PRO A 252 16.30 -12.15 8.43
N ASP A 253 17.48 -12.07 7.84
CA ASP A 253 17.87 -10.96 6.98
C ASP A 253 17.41 -11.13 5.52
N LEU A 254 16.84 -12.29 5.19
CA LEU A 254 16.31 -12.64 3.88
C LEU A 254 14.78 -12.76 3.92
N ILE A 255 14.14 -12.43 2.80
CA ILE A 255 12.75 -12.85 2.56
C ILE A 255 12.76 -14.37 2.35
N SER A 256 11.80 -15.07 2.95
CA SER A 256 11.62 -16.50 2.69
C SER A 256 11.47 -16.76 1.19
N PRO A 257 12.16 -17.75 0.62
CA PRO A 257 12.03 -18.09 -0.79
C PRO A 257 10.60 -18.32 -1.25
N ALA A 258 9.73 -18.82 -0.37
CA ALA A 258 8.29 -19.01 -0.65
C ALA A 258 7.52 -17.69 -0.83
N PHE A 259 8.03 -16.60 -0.26
CA PHE A 259 7.36 -15.30 -0.23
C PHE A 259 8.05 -14.25 -1.12
N ASN A 260 9.18 -14.58 -1.73
CA ASN A 260 9.93 -13.69 -2.59
C ASN A 260 9.53 -13.89 -4.05
N CYS A 261 9.43 -12.80 -4.82
CA CYS A 261 9.16 -12.91 -6.25
C CYS A 261 10.40 -13.20 -7.11
N GLY A 262 11.55 -13.39 -6.48
CA GLY A 262 12.80 -13.74 -7.14
C GLY A 262 13.83 -12.61 -7.24
N ASP A 263 13.48 -11.39 -6.86
CA ASP A 263 14.39 -10.23 -6.92
C ASP A 263 15.08 -9.91 -5.58
N GLY A 264 14.74 -10.62 -4.51
CA GLY A 264 15.29 -10.42 -3.17
C GLY A 264 14.76 -9.16 -2.44
N ILE A 265 13.72 -8.51 -2.96
CA ILE A 265 13.16 -7.26 -2.42
C ILE A 265 11.66 -7.36 -2.22
N HIS A 266 10.94 -7.80 -3.27
CA HIS A 266 9.50 -7.72 -3.32
C HIS A 266 8.85 -9.05 -2.97
N PRO A 267 7.72 -9.02 -2.25
CA PRO A 267 6.93 -10.21 -2.01
C PRO A 267 6.35 -10.77 -3.31
N SER A 268 6.23 -12.10 -3.37
CA SER A 268 5.38 -12.78 -4.33
C SER A 268 3.90 -12.60 -3.97
N PRO A 269 2.94 -12.96 -4.85
CA PRO A 269 1.52 -12.95 -4.51
C PRO A 269 1.20 -13.69 -3.20
N ILE A 270 1.86 -14.81 -2.93
CA ILE A 270 1.72 -15.55 -1.67
C ILE A 270 2.28 -14.74 -0.50
N GLY A 271 3.40 -14.05 -0.69
CA GLY A 271 3.98 -13.15 0.31
C GLY A 271 3.03 -12.00 0.66
N TYR A 272 2.44 -11.36 -0.33
CA TYR A 272 1.42 -10.33 -0.14
C TYR A 272 0.19 -10.87 0.59
N TYR A 273 -0.29 -12.05 0.21
CA TYR A 273 -1.40 -12.72 0.89
C TYR A 273 -1.09 -12.95 2.39
N GLN A 274 0.11 -13.42 2.71
CA GLN A 274 0.54 -13.63 4.10
C GLN A 274 0.59 -12.31 4.89
N MET A 275 1.11 -11.25 4.28
CA MET A 275 1.13 -9.92 4.89
C MET A 275 -0.29 -9.43 5.20
N GLY A 276 -1.17 -9.39 4.20
CA GLY A 276 -2.55 -8.94 4.35
C GLY A 276 -3.36 -9.81 5.32
N SER A 277 -3.11 -11.13 5.32
CA SER A 277 -3.78 -12.09 6.22
C SER A 277 -3.33 -11.97 7.67
N SER A 278 -2.11 -11.50 7.93
CA SER A 278 -1.56 -11.31 9.28
C SER A 278 -2.11 -10.09 10.02
N ILE A 279 -2.80 -9.18 9.33
CA ILE A 279 -3.31 -7.94 9.93
C ILE A 279 -4.46 -8.25 10.89
N ASP A 280 -4.34 -7.81 12.13
CA ASP A 280 -5.43 -7.87 13.09
C ASP A 280 -6.51 -6.83 12.75
N LEU A 281 -7.69 -7.28 12.33
CA LEU A 281 -8.79 -6.41 11.95
C LEU A 281 -9.36 -5.60 13.12
N SER A 282 -9.13 -6.00 14.37
CA SER A 282 -9.56 -5.24 15.55
C SER A 282 -8.93 -3.85 15.63
N LEU A 283 -7.79 -3.63 14.98
CA LEU A 283 -7.14 -2.32 14.85
C LEU A 283 -8.05 -1.26 14.20
N PHE A 284 -8.98 -1.71 13.37
CA PHE A 284 -9.90 -0.84 12.64
C PHE A 284 -11.32 -0.83 13.22
N ALA A 285 -11.56 -1.51 14.34
CA ALA A 285 -12.86 -1.49 15.00
C ALA A 285 -13.22 -0.07 15.47
N LEU A 286 -14.49 0.29 15.35
CA LEU A 286 -15.02 1.48 16.04
C LEU A 286 -14.97 1.24 17.55
N ARG A 287 -14.45 2.19 18.27
CA ARG A 287 -14.54 2.23 19.73
C ARG A 287 -15.83 2.92 20.15
#